data_a5be746e4d32c0c054d5a17dfbcb79b5
#
_entry.id   a5be746e4d32c0c054d5a17dfbcb79b5
#
_cell.length_a   1.000
_cell.length_b   1.000
_cell.length_c   1.000
_cell.angle_alpha   90.00
_cell.angle_beta   90.00
_cell.angle_gamma   90.00
#
_symmetry.space_group_name_H-M   'P 1'
#
loop_
_entity.id
_entity.type
_entity.pdbx_description
1 polymer ?
#
loop_
_entity_poly.entity_id
_entity_poly.type
_entity_poly.pdbx_seq_one_letter_code
_entity_poly.pdbx_strand_id
1 'polypeptide(L)' 'MSDYMEILNPQTMTGRLYFEGEVIEEYKIDQCDKCSKLTKFDPFGYQIGYDKTEKIIWFCGDCR' A
#
# COMPACT_ATOMS: atom_id res chain seq x y z
N MET A 1 -10.55 14.18 -21.35
CA MET A 1 -10.45 13.01 -20.49
C MET A 1 -9.47 13.26 -19.38
N SER A 2 -9.88 12.99 -18.19
CA SER A 2 -9.00 13.13 -17.03
C SER A 2 -8.18 11.85 -16.88
N ASP A 3 -6.87 11.99 -17.00
CA ASP A 3 -5.97 10.86 -16.87
C ASP A 3 -5.29 10.92 -15.51
N TYR A 4 -5.64 9.97 -14.66
CA TYR A 4 -4.97 9.77 -13.39
C TYR A 4 -3.80 8.81 -13.58
N MET A 5 -2.67 9.12 -12.95
CA MET A 5 -1.52 8.25 -12.97
C MET A 5 -1.03 8.05 -11.55
N GLU A 6 -0.89 6.80 -11.15
CA GLU A 6 -0.38 6.44 -9.83
C GLU A 6 1.04 5.93 -9.95
N ILE A 7 1.95 6.53 -9.18
CA ILE A 7 3.35 6.11 -9.14
C ILE A 7 3.67 5.66 -7.73
N LEU A 8 4.11 4.42 -7.61
CA LEU A 8 4.50 3.83 -6.33
C LEU A 8 6.02 3.79 -6.23
N ASN A 9 6.56 4.26 -5.12
CA ASN A 9 7.99 4.24 -4.86
C ASN A 9 8.27 3.26 -3.71
N PRO A 10 8.78 2.07 -4.01
CA PRO A 10 9.06 1.07 -2.97
C PRO A 10 10.23 1.43 -2.07
N GLN A 11 11.12 2.32 -2.51
CA GLN A 11 12.25 2.74 -1.68
C GLN A 11 11.82 3.62 -0.50
N THR A 12 10.84 4.48 -0.74
CA THR A 12 10.30 5.37 0.29
C THR A 12 8.99 4.86 0.87
N MET A 13 8.43 3.79 0.29
CA MET A 13 7.12 3.22 0.65
C MET A 13 6.02 4.28 0.60
N THR A 14 6.05 5.09 -0.45
CA THR A 14 5.03 6.11 -0.69
C THR A 14 4.47 5.99 -2.10
N GLY A 15 3.21 6.38 -2.25
CA GLY A 15 2.56 6.47 -3.55
C GLY A 15 2.10 7.89 -3.80
N ARG A 16 2.10 8.29 -5.06
CA ARG A 16 1.61 9.60 -5.48
C ARG A 16 0.61 9.43 -6.60
N LEU A 17 -0.48 10.13 -6.46
CA LEU A 17 -1.50 10.19 -7.51
C LEU A 17 -1.35 11.50 -8.26
N TYR A 18 -1.18 11.41 -9.57
CA TYR A 18 -1.04 12.56 -10.46
C TYR A 18 -2.31 12.75 -11.28
N PHE A 19 -2.65 13.99 -11.49
CA PHE A 19 -3.74 14.37 -12.41
C PHE A 19 -3.24 15.53 -13.26
N GLU A 20 -3.21 15.32 -14.58
CA GLU A 20 -2.73 16.33 -15.55
C GLU A 20 -1.32 16.86 -15.21
N GLY A 21 -0.44 15.98 -14.76
CA GLY A 21 0.94 16.33 -14.43
C GLY A 21 1.15 16.92 -13.05
N GLU A 22 0.11 17.02 -12.24
CA GLU A 22 0.20 17.56 -10.90
C GLU A 22 -0.09 16.50 -9.85
N VAL A 23 0.66 16.52 -8.75
CA VAL A 23 0.40 15.64 -7.61
C VAL A 23 -0.82 16.14 -6.88
N ILE A 24 -1.86 15.32 -6.83
CA ILE A 24 -3.10 15.67 -6.13
C ILE A 24 -3.26 14.90 -4.82
N GLU A 25 -2.52 13.80 -4.65
CA GLU A 25 -2.56 13.01 -3.43
C GLU A 25 -1.22 12.31 -3.23
N GLU A 26 -0.79 12.24 -1.98
CA GLU A 26 0.37 11.44 -1.58
C GLU A 26 -0.05 10.60 -0.39
N TYR A 27 0.34 9.32 -0.41
CA TYR A 27 -0.07 8.38 0.62
C TYR A 27 1.02 7.35 0.88
N LYS A 28 0.94 6.69 2.01
CA LYS A 28 1.84 5.57 2.33
C LYS A 28 1.35 4.31 1.63
N ILE A 29 2.31 3.48 1.22
CA ILE A 29 2.03 2.16 0.69
C ILE A 29 2.71 1.12 1.57
N ASP A 30 2.24 -0.12 1.46
CA ASP A 30 2.88 -1.23 2.14
C ASP A 30 2.78 -2.47 1.25
N GLN A 31 3.64 -3.44 1.52
CA GLN A 31 3.63 -4.71 0.81
C GLN A 31 2.76 -5.70 1.55
N CYS A 32 1.83 -6.31 0.83
CA CYS A 32 1.01 -7.37 1.40
C CYS A 32 1.86 -8.61 1.67
N ASP A 33 1.78 -9.15 2.88
CA ASP A 33 2.53 -10.35 3.26
C ASP A 33 1.98 -11.63 2.64
N LYS A 34 0.80 -11.56 2.05
CA LYS A 34 0.16 -12.72 1.43
C LYS A 34 0.36 -12.78 -0.08
N CYS A 35 0.11 -11.68 -0.78
CA CYS A 35 0.21 -11.63 -2.23
C CYS A 35 1.43 -10.87 -2.75
N SER A 36 2.19 -10.24 -1.86
CA SER A 36 3.40 -9.46 -2.16
C SER A 36 3.17 -8.23 -3.03
N LYS A 37 1.93 -7.79 -3.17
CA LYS A 37 1.62 -6.56 -3.91
C LYS A 37 1.88 -5.33 -3.05
N LEU A 38 2.36 -4.27 -3.70
CA LEU A 38 2.41 -2.95 -3.08
C LEU A 38 1.07 -2.27 -3.30
N THR A 39 0.43 -1.88 -2.21
CA THR A 39 -0.88 -1.23 -2.26
C THR A 39 -0.93 -0.09 -1.26
N LYS A 40 -1.94 0.76 -1.40
CA LYS A 40 -2.16 1.85 -0.44
C LYS A 40 -2.32 1.26 0.96
N PHE A 41 -1.52 1.77 1.89
CA PHE A 41 -1.54 1.33 3.28
C PHE A 41 -2.83 1.77 3.98
N ASP A 42 -3.35 0.89 4.84
CA ASP A 42 -4.41 1.25 5.76
C ASP A 42 -4.20 0.49 7.09
N PRO A 43 -4.71 1.00 8.21
CA PRO A 43 -4.49 0.37 9.51
C PRO A 43 -5.33 -0.87 9.76
N PHE A 44 -6.23 -1.24 8.85
CA PHE A 44 -7.14 -2.36 9.04
C PHE A 44 -6.56 -3.69 8.60
N GLY A 45 -5.44 -3.68 7.88
CA GLY A 45 -4.82 -4.88 7.32
C GLY A 45 -3.87 -5.63 8.26
N TYR A 46 -3.64 -5.11 9.46
CA TYR A 46 -2.71 -5.75 10.38
C TYR A 46 -3.26 -7.06 10.93
N GLN A 47 -2.40 -8.08 10.92
CA GLN A 47 -2.70 -9.41 11.46
C GLN A 47 -1.68 -9.73 12.55
N ILE A 48 -2.09 -9.60 13.81
CA ILE A 48 -1.23 -9.85 14.96
C ILE A 48 -1.34 -11.33 15.36
N GLY A 49 -0.19 -11.97 15.59
CA GLY A 49 -0.17 -13.35 16.04
C GLY A 49 -0.53 -14.37 14.98
N TYR A 50 -0.47 -13.96 13.72
CA TYR A 50 -0.78 -14.87 12.61
C TYR A 50 0.22 -16.01 12.49
N ASP A 51 1.48 -15.74 12.80
CA ASP A 51 2.47 -16.79 12.87
C ASP A 51 3.06 -16.87 14.29
N LYS A 52 3.81 -17.94 14.57
CA LYS A 52 4.32 -18.22 15.89
C LYS A 52 5.49 -17.33 16.31
N THR A 53 5.92 -16.43 15.46
CA THR A 53 7.05 -15.54 15.72
C THR A 53 6.64 -14.19 16.31
N GLU A 54 5.35 -14.00 16.56
CA GLU A 54 4.79 -12.73 17.06
C GLU A 54 5.05 -11.54 16.12
N LYS A 55 5.36 -11.83 14.88
CA LYS A 55 5.61 -10.79 13.90
C LYS A 55 4.30 -10.16 13.44
N ILE A 56 4.28 -8.84 13.39
CA ILE A 56 3.13 -8.12 12.84
C ILE A 56 3.23 -8.19 11.31
N ILE A 57 2.19 -8.72 10.68
CA ILE A 57 2.08 -8.78 9.23
C ILE A 57 0.91 -7.93 8.78
N TRP A 58 0.94 -7.53 7.51
CA TRP A 58 -0.09 -6.68 6.93
C TRP A 58 -0.63 -7.31 5.65
N PHE A 59 -1.95 -7.39 5.54
CA PHE A 59 -2.62 -7.89 4.34
C PHE A 59 -3.35 -6.75 3.64
N CYS A 60 -3.28 -6.73 2.32
CA CYS A 60 -4.01 -5.76 1.51
C CYS A 60 -5.52 -6.07 1.52
N GLY A 61 -6.31 -5.14 1.01
CA GLY A 61 -7.76 -5.27 1.03
C GLY A 61 -8.30 -6.51 0.34
N ASP A 62 -7.56 -7.06 -0.60
CA ASP A 62 -7.96 -8.26 -1.35
C ASP A 62 -7.63 -9.57 -0.62
N CYS A 63 -6.76 -9.51 0.39
CA CYS A 63 -6.26 -10.70 1.07
C CYS A 63 -6.85 -10.91 2.47
N ARG A 64 -7.53 -9.93 3.00
CA ARG A 64 -8.09 -10.01 4.36
C ARG A 64 -9.56 -10.41 4.38
#